data_bf9d7b13b27ff16930e4fa46562e1c69
#
_entry.id   bf9d7b13b27ff16930e4fa46562e1c69
#
_cell.length_a   1.000
_cell.length_b   1.000
_cell.length_c   1.000
_cell.angle_alpha   90.00
_cell.angle_beta   90.00
_cell.angle_gamma   90.00
#
_symmetry.space_group_name_H-M   'P 1'
#
loop_
_entity.id
_entity.type
_entity.pdbx_description
1 polymer ?
#
loop_
_entity_poly.entity_id
_entity_poly.type
_entity_poly.pdbx_seq_one_letter_code
_entity_poly.pdbx_strand_id
1 'polypeptide(L)'
;MIETQYKNTHTFPSKMMHDTQLKTLRIGVLREPWAKLFGVYTQGFLKDSGIDSQIILYRDNQELANALLSAEINICPKGLKDLPTTLPEGMTIAALSARDDVRQCLVLPRFVAEKADLTTLKGLKIGVCNAVNQAQLSALYPEIKAEIHDLLPLEGIEAMRNGQFDGSIMTTVTTKVLAMREDEWFIRPFNAREFVPEAGQGVACLVAATDDLATRRLLKTVHNRDVAMVTNVERTLKKMFNDRDIAAHCERDKMGNYHFSAAAVVNGALRKVRLSRSTTIGLAESAKTALLKEN
;
A
#
# COMPACT_ATOMS: atom_id res chain seq x y z
N MET A 1 14.38 26.22 14.23
CA MET A 1 15.24 25.77 15.36
C MET A 1 14.41 24.85 16.23
N ILE A 2 14.44 23.57 16.00
CA ILE A 2 14.22 22.49 16.98
C ILE A 2 14.89 21.26 16.36
N GLU A 3 16.17 21.07 16.67
CA GLU A 3 16.86 19.79 16.63
C GLU A 3 16.55 19.07 17.93
N THR A 4 16.09 17.84 17.87
CA THR A 4 16.14 16.95 19.05
C THR A 4 16.41 15.52 18.59
N GLN A 5 17.67 15.15 18.67
CA GLN A 5 18.32 13.92 19.09
C GLN A 5 17.49 12.61 19.07
N TYR A 6 17.88 11.71 18.16
CA TYR A 6 17.90 10.28 18.44
C TYR A 6 19.31 9.73 18.14
N LYS A 7 20.12 9.63 19.18
CA LYS A 7 21.32 8.77 19.18
C LYS A 7 20.89 7.36 19.55
N ASN A 8 21.00 6.43 18.63
CA ASN A 8 21.14 5.02 18.96
C ASN A 8 22.38 4.48 18.26
N THR A 9 23.42 4.29 19.06
CA THR A 9 24.67 3.64 18.75
C THR A 9 24.48 2.13 18.63
N HIS A 10 24.53 1.59 17.43
CA HIS A 10 24.93 0.22 17.18
C HIS A 10 26.07 0.22 16.15
N THR A 11 27.27 0.09 16.69
CA THR A 11 28.51 -0.21 15.96
C THR A 11 28.41 -1.61 15.36
N PHE A 12 28.33 -1.68 14.02
CA PHE A 12 28.55 -2.91 13.27
C PHE A 12 30.01 -3.06 12.89
N PRO A 13 30.59 -4.28 12.91
CA PRO A 13 31.99 -4.51 12.61
C PRO A 13 32.30 -4.23 11.15
N SER A 14 33.25 -3.35 10.94
CA SER A 14 33.92 -3.09 9.66
C SER A 14 34.73 -4.30 9.20
N LYS A 15 34.16 -5.12 8.30
CA LYS A 15 34.92 -5.98 7.39
C LYS A 15 34.05 -6.54 6.27
N MET A 16 34.29 -6.03 5.11
CA MET A 16 34.23 -6.52 3.73
C MET A 16 33.73 -5.43 2.79
N MET A 17 34.49 -4.39 2.64
CA MET A 17 34.47 -3.55 1.45
C MET A 17 35.31 -4.27 0.38
N HIS A 18 34.69 -5.07 -0.47
CA HIS A 18 35.21 -5.38 -1.79
C HIS A 18 34.34 -4.68 -2.83
N ASP A 19 34.94 -3.61 -3.34
CA ASP A 19 34.88 -3.08 -4.69
C ASP A 19 33.61 -3.37 -5.52
N THR A 20 32.51 -2.71 -5.14
CA THR A 20 31.46 -2.39 -6.10
C THR A 20 31.23 -0.90 -5.93
N GLN A 21 31.76 -0.09 -6.87
CA GLN A 21 31.31 1.30 -7.02
C GLN A 21 29.78 1.26 -7.02
N LEU A 22 29.19 1.73 -5.92
CA LEU A 22 27.73 1.87 -5.78
C LEU A 22 27.29 2.85 -6.86
N LYS A 23 26.93 2.30 -8.03
CA LYS A 23 26.29 3.07 -9.08
C LYS A 23 24.97 3.55 -8.52
N THR A 24 24.75 4.85 -8.60
CA THR A 24 23.45 5.48 -8.31
C THR A 24 22.33 4.68 -8.97
N LEU A 25 21.35 4.18 -8.19
CA LEU A 25 20.20 3.46 -8.75
C LEU A 25 19.34 4.40 -9.59
N ARG A 26 18.92 3.96 -10.75
CA ARG A 26 18.00 4.67 -11.63
C ARG A 26 16.58 4.18 -11.33
N ILE A 27 15.75 5.11 -10.81
CA ILE A 27 14.35 4.85 -10.44
C ILE A 27 13.47 5.34 -11.60
N GLY A 28 12.75 4.44 -12.25
CA GLY A 28 11.74 4.81 -13.24
C GLY A 28 10.39 5.09 -12.59
N VAL A 29 9.79 6.23 -12.91
CA VAL A 29 8.43 6.59 -12.49
C VAL A 29 7.67 7.25 -13.63
N LEU A 30 6.33 7.19 -13.59
CA LEU A 30 5.50 7.91 -14.55
C LEU A 30 5.56 9.43 -14.30
N ARG A 31 5.30 10.21 -15.34
CA ARG A 31 5.24 11.69 -15.27
C ARG A 31 4.04 12.20 -14.47
N GLU A 32 3.08 11.36 -14.21
CA GLU A 32 1.89 11.66 -13.44
C GLU A 32 2.29 12.10 -12.00
N PRO A 33 1.61 13.15 -11.45
CA PRO A 33 2.02 13.78 -10.20
C PRO A 33 2.10 12.83 -9.00
N TRP A 34 1.15 11.89 -8.86
CA TRP A 34 1.16 10.92 -7.78
C TRP A 34 2.37 9.99 -7.85
N ALA A 35 2.70 9.47 -9.06
CA ALA A 35 3.86 8.60 -9.26
C ALA A 35 5.18 9.32 -8.94
N LYS A 36 5.28 10.62 -9.29
CA LYS A 36 6.44 11.45 -8.91
C LYS A 36 6.61 11.57 -7.40
N LEU A 37 5.52 11.89 -6.68
CA LEU A 37 5.55 11.99 -5.21
C LEU A 37 5.96 10.66 -4.58
N PHE A 38 5.40 9.55 -5.06
CA PHE A 38 5.77 8.22 -4.58
C PHE A 38 7.21 7.85 -4.91
N GLY A 39 7.72 8.26 -6.07
CA GLY A 39 9.13 8.13 -6.47
C GLY A 39 10.06 8.87 -5.51
N VAL A 40 9.74 10.13 -5.15
CA VAL A 40 10.50 10.92 -4.18
C VAL A 40 10.46 10.28 -2.79
N TYR A 41 9.31 9.79 -2.34
CA TYR A 41 9.19 9.03 -1.09
C TYR A 41 10.11 7.80 -1.08
N THR A 42 10.12 7.04 -2.18
CA THR A 42 10.99 5.86 -2.35
C THR A 42 12.48 6.25 -2.37
N GLN A 43 12.82 7.36 -3.04
CA GLN A 43 14.20 7.87 -3.07
C GLN A 43 14.69 8.22 -1.66
N GLY A 44 13.85 8.85 -0.83
CA GLY A 44 14.14 9.11 0.58
C GLY A 44 14.43 7.81 1.35
N PHE A 45 13.59 6.79 1.22
CA PHE A 45 13.78 5.47 1.83
C PHE A 45 15.12 4.81 1.43
N LEU A 46 15.50 4.87 0.15
CA LEU A 46 16.77 4.33 -0.35
C LEU A 46 17.95 5.11 0.21
N LYS A 47 17.87 6.44 0.25
CA LYS A 47 18.90 7.32 0.80
C LYS A 47 19.15 7.05 2.29
N ASP A 48 18.07 6.89 3.08
CA ASP A 48 18.16 6.54 4.50
C ASP A 48 18.82 5.17 4.73
N SER A 49 18.77 4.31 3.70
CA SER A 49 19.44 3.00 3.66
C SER A 49 20.85 3.04 3.05
N GLY A 50 21.39 4.23 2.75
CA GLY A 50 22.72 4.41 2.17
C GLY A 50 22.81 4.10 0.67
N ILE A 51 21.70 4.10 -0.05
CA ILE A 51 21.64 3.84 -1.49
C ILE A 51 21.29 5.13 -2.22
N ASP A 52 22.25 5.66 -2.97
CA ASP A 52 22.03 6.82 -3.83
C ASP A 52 21.15 6.43 -5.03
N SER A 53 20.27 7.33 -5.43
CA SER A 53 19.36 7.08 -6.54
C SER A 53 18.96 8.36 -7.27
N GLN A 54 18.58 8.21 -8.54
CA GLN A 54 18.06 9.29 -9.38
C GLN A 54 16.73 8.87 -10.02
N ILE A 55 15.79 9.81 -10.14
CA ILE A 55 14.48 9.58 -10.75
C ILE A 55 14.54 9.89 -12.24
N ILE A 56 13.99 8.98 -13.06
CA ILE A 56 13.82 9.12 -14.49
C ILE A 56 12.31 9.02 -14.81
N LEU A 57 11.79 9.97 -15.59
CA LEU A 57 10.36 10.11 -15.84
C LEU A 57 9.96 9.50 -17.18
N TYR A 58 8.95 8.63 -17.17
CA TYR A 58 8.37 7.97 -18.33
C TYR A 58 6.94 8.42 -18.59
N ARG A 59 6.51 8.36 -19.83
CA ARG A 59 5.18 8.83 -20.26
C ARG A 59 4.08 7.85 -19.88
N ASP A 60 4.34 6.56 -20.04
CA ASP A 60 3.36 5.51 -19.84
C ASP A 60 4.01 4.22 -19.28
N ASN A 61 3.16 3.27 -18.89
CA ASN A 61 3.60 2.00 -18.33
C ASN A 61 4.38 1.13 -19.32
N GLN A 62 4.16 1.26 -20.63
CA GLN A 62 4.88 0.48 -21.64
C GLN A 62 6.31 0.97 -21.77
N GLU A 63 6.53 2.29 -21.86
CA GLU A 63 7.89 2.87 -21.85
C GLU A 63 8.64 2.48 -20.57
N LEU A 64 7.97 2.60 -19.42
CA LEU A 64 8.55 2.26 -18.12
C LEU A 64 8.95 0.78 -18.04
N ALA A 65 8.09 -0.12 -18.52
CA ALA A 65 8.37 -1.55 -18.57
C ALA A 65 9.55 -1.88 -19.51
N ASN A 66 9.57 -1.29 -20.70
CA ASN A 66 10.67 -1.47 -21.65
C ASN A 66 12.00 -0.98 -21.08
N ALA A 67 12.02 0.19 -20.44
CA ALA A 67 13.21 0.76 -19.80
C ALA A 67 13.74 -0.14 -18.66
N LEU A 68 12.84 -0.78 -17.90
CA LEU A 68 13.23 -1.74 -16.87
C LEU A 68 13.86 -3.00 -17.47
N LEU A 69 13.23 -3.56 -18.50
CA LEU A 69 13.69 -4.80 -19.15
C LEU A 69 14.97 -4.60 -19.99
N SER A 70 15.20 -3.40 -20.54
CA SER A 70 16.44 -3.03 -21.26
C SER A 70 17.56 -2.54 -20.34
N ALA A 71 17.37 -2.58 -19.02
CA ALA A 71 18.32 -2.07 -18.04
C ALA A 71 18.64 -0.56 -18.18
N GLU A 72 17.77 0.23 -18.81
CA GLU A 72 17.84 1.69 -18.81
C GLU A 72 17.59 2.26 -17.40
N ILE A 73 16.68 1.62 -16.65
CA ILE A 73 16.44 1.84 -15.22
C ILE A 73 16.70 0.55 -14.43
N ASN A 74 16.96 0.70 -13.14
CA ASN A 74 17.23 -0.43 -12.25
C ASN A 74 15.96 -0.90 -11.53
N ILE A 75 15.09 0.03 -11.17
CA ILE A 75 13.90 -0.26 -10.38
C ILE A 75 12.70 0.61 -10.79
N CYS A 76 11.53 0.05 -10.55
CA CYS A 76 10.25 0.74 -10.61
C CYS A 76 9.54 0.58 -9.26
N PRO A 77 9.38 1.65 -8.46
CA PRO A 77 8.65 1.58 -7.20
C PRO A 77 7.15 1.56 -7.44
N LYS A 78 6.44 0.75 -6.67
CA LYS A 78 4.97 0.66 -6.66
C LYS A 78 4.47 0.43 -5.24
N GLY A 79 3.23 0.79 -4.95
CA GLY A 79 2.54 0.26 -3.78
C GLY A 79 2.30 -1.24 -3.98
N LEU A 80 2.61 -2.07 -2.99
CA LEU A 80 2.45 -3.52 -3.13
C LEU A 80 0.98 -3.92 -3.38
N LYS A 81 0.03 -3.17 -2.80
CA LYS A 81 -1.42 -3.35 -3.02
C LYS A 81 -1.84 -3.14 -4.48
N ASP A 82 -1.14 -2.25 -5.20
CA ASP A 82 -1.45 -1.83 -6.56
C ASP A 82 -0.83 -2.76 -7.63
N LEU A 83 0.04 -3.69 -7.20
CA LEU A 83 0.61 -4.68 -8.10
C LEU A 83 -0.31 -5.89 -8.29
N PRO A 84 -0.42 -6.42 -9.51
CA PRO A 84 -1.06 -7.70 -9.74
C PRO A 84 -0.30 -8.80 -8.97
N THR A 85 -0.99 -9.87 -8.61
CA THR A 85 -0.36 -11.00 -7.87
C THR A 85 0.61 -11.78 -8.74
N THR A 86 0.43 -11.73 -10.05
CA THR A 86 1.37 -12.28 -11.05
C THR A 86 1.94 -11.11 -11.86
N LEU A 87 3.25 -10.90 -11.76
CA LEU A 87 3.93 -9.86 -12.52
C LEU A 87 4.12 -10.27 -13.99
N PRO A 88 4.28 -9.28 -14.91
CA PRO A 88 4.71 -9.55 -16.26
C PRO A 88 6.03 -10.34 -16.30
N GLU A 89 6.21 -11.11 -17.39
CA GLU A 89 7.45 -11.87 -17.63
C GLU A 89 8.67 -10.95 -17.61
N GLY A 90 9.77 -11.42 -17.07
CA GLY A 90 11.02 -10.66 -16.93
C GLY A 90 11.07 -9.71 -15.74
N MET A 91 9.99 -9.57 -14.95
CA MET A 91 9.92 -8.69 -13.79
C MET A 91 9.77 -9.45 -12.48
N THR A 92 10.35 -8.91 -11.41
CA THR A 92 10.24 -9.50 -10.07
C THR A 92 10.20 -8.42 -8.99
N ILE A 93 9.57 -8.72 -7.86
CA ILE A 93 9.70 -7.90 -6.64
C ILE A 93 11.07 -8.20 -6.04
N ALA A 94 11.99 -7.24 -6.11
CA ALA A 94 13.33 -7.37 -5.59
C ALA A 94 13.45 -7.01 -4.11
N ALA A 95 12.64 -6.06 -3.63
CA ALA A 95 12.57 -5.70 -2.21
C ALA A 95 11.20 -5.18 -1.81
N LEU A 96 10.89 -5.32 -0.53
CA LEU A 96 9.75 -4.72 0.16
C LEU A 96 10.26 -3.84 1.29
N SER A 97 9.68 -2.66 1.46
CA SER A 97 9.94 -1.78 2.59
C SER A 97 9.47 -2.38 3.91
N ALA A 98 9.83 -1.76 5.04
CA ALA A 98 9.06 -1.89 6.25
C ALA A 98 7.59 -1.51 5.98
N ARG A 99 6.67 -2.10 6.75
CA ARG A 99 5.25 -1.80 6.62
C ARG A 99 4.90 -0.53 7.38
N ASP A 100 4.35 0.46 6.69
CA ASP A 100 3.78 1.67 7.28
C ASP A 100 2.36 1.39 7.79
N ASP A 101 1.68 2.40 8.31
CA ASP A 101 0.31 2.30 8.79
C ASP A 101 -0.62 1.74 7.71
N VAL A 102 -1.18 0.58 7.99
CA VAL A 102 -2.02 -0.18 7.06
C VAL A 102 -3.46 0.33 6.98
N ARG A 103 -3.84 1.28 7.85
CA ARG A 103 -5.24 1.68 7.97
C ARG A 103 -5.73 2.45 6.75
N GLN A 104 -6.97 2.23 6.41
CA GLN A 104 -7.76 3.17 5.61
C GLN A 104 -8.21 4.32 6.53
N CYS A 105 -8.44 5.49 5.96
CA CYS A 105 -8.99 6.64 6.68
C CYS A 105 -10.11 7.31 5.88
N LEU A 106 -11.09 7.83 6.61
CA LEU A 106 -12.05 8.79 6.07
C LEU A 106 -11.35 10.14 6.00
N VAL A 107 -11.38 10.75 4.83
CA VAL A 107 -10.86 12.10 4.58
C VAL A 107 -12.02 12.99 4.15
N LEU A 108 -12.23 14.09 4.85
CA LEU A 108 -13.23 15.12 4.52
C LEU A 108 -12.52 16.49 4.46
N PRO A 109 -12.89 17.37 3.53
CA PRO A 109 -12.55 18.80 3.67
C PRO A 109 -13.03 19.32 5.02
N ARG A 110 -12.25 20.19 5.69
CA ARG A 110 -12.58 20.69 7.03
C ARG A 110 -13.97 21.33 7.09
N PHE A 111 -14.32 22.14 6.08
CA PHE A 111 -15.61 22.81 5.99
C PHE A 111 -16.81 21.85 5.85
N VAL A 112 -16.60 20.62 5.35
CA VAL A 112 -17.61 19.55 5.31
C VAL A 112 -17.71 18.92 6.70
N ALA A 113 -16.56 18.57 7.30
CA ALA A 113 -16.51 17.91 8.60
C ALA A 113 -17.15 18.75 9.73
N GLU A 114 -17.02 20.07 9.67
CA GLU A 114 -17.62 21.01 10.65
C GLU A 114 -19.15 21.05 10.60
N LYS A 115 -19.75 20.67 9.48
CA LYS A 115 -21.21 20.68 9.26
C LYS A 115 -21.83 19.29 9.36
N ALA A 116 -21.02 18.25 9.26
CA ALA A 116 -21.47 16.87 9.21
C ALA A 116 -21.67 16.27 10.61
N ASP A 117 -22.66 15.39 10.74
CA ASP A 117 -22.70 14.46 11.86
C ASP A 117 -21.64 13.37 11.64
N LEU A 118 -20.49 13.53 12.28
CA LEU A 118 -19.36 12.59 12.14
C LEU A 118 -19.63 11.22 12.78
N THR A 119 -20.73 11.05 13.52
CA THR A 119 -21.11 9.77 14.12
C THR A 119 -21.81 8.89 13.10
N THR A 120 -22.73 9.42 12.34
CA THR A 120 -23.55 8.68 11.38
C THR A 120 -23.09 8.87 9.94
N LEU A 121 -22.40 9.97 9.63
CA LEU A 121 -22.03 10.41 8.27
C LEU A 121 -23.24 10.49 7.31
N LYS A 122 -24.43 10.70 7.87
CA LYS A 122 -25.70 10.66 7.15
C LYS A 122 -25.72 11.59 5.95
N GLY A 123 -26.07 11.00 4.82
CA GLY A 123 -26.26 11.72 3.56
C GLY A 123 -24.99 12.14 2.85
N LEU A 124 -23.79 11.97 3.46
CA LEU A 124 -22.53 12.29 2.81
C LEU A 124 -22.26 11.34 1.64
N LYS A 125 -21.76 11.91 0.56
CA LYS A 125 -21.31 11.22 -0.63
C LYS A 125 -19.81 10.96 -0.53
N ILE A 126 -19.41 9.71 -0.31
CA ILE A 126 -18.01 9.34 -0.07
C ILE A 126 -17.46 8.51 -1.23
N GLY A 127 -16.35 8.98 -1.82
CA GLY A 127 -15.62 8.26 -2.84
C GLY A 127 -14.83 7.08 -2.26
N VAL A 128 -14.89 5.93 -2.93
CA VAL A 128 -14.17 4.70 -2.57
C VAL A 128 -13.55 4.06 -3.81
N CYS A 129 -12.41 3.36 -3.68
CA CYS A 129 -11.69 2.84 -4.85
C CYS A 129 -12.14 1.45 -5.32
N ASN A 130 -12.95 0.70 -4.55
CA ASN A 130 -13.40 -0.63 -4.95
C ASN A 130 -14.66 -1.09 -4.20
N ALA A 131 -15.26 -2.19 -4.68
CA ALA A 131 -16.50 -2.74 -4.13
C ALA A 131 -16.36 -3.22 -2.68
N VAL A 132 -15.20 -3.73 -2.26
CA VAL A 132 -14.98 -4.17 -0.88
C VAL A 132 -14.94 -2.97 0.05
N ASN A 133 -14.27 -1.87 -0.35
CA ASN A 133 -14.26 -0.64 0.43
C ASN A 133 -15.66 -0.04 0.53
N GLN A 134 -16.45 -0.07 -0.56
CA GLN A 134 -17.83 0.35 -0.57
C GLN A 134 -18.66 -0.46 0.43
N ALA A 135 -18.60 -1.78 0.35
CA ALA A 135 -19.36 -2.66 1.21
C ALA A 135 -18.97 -2.53 2.70
N GLN A 136 -17.66 -2.38 2.98
CA GLN A 136 -17.17 -2.17 4.35
C GLN A 136 -17.63 -0.83 4.92
N LEU A 137 -17.57 0.25 4.11
CA LEU A 137 -18.02 1.56 4.54
C LEU A 137 -19.52 1.59 4.81
N SER A 138 -20.31 1.03 3.90
CA SER A 138 -21.79 0.95 4.04
C SER A 138 -22.21 0.08 5.23
N ALA A 139 -21.43 -0.95 5.58
CA ALA A 139 -21.69 -1.75 6.78
C ALA A 139 -21.42 -1.00 8.08
N LEU A 140 -20.43 -0.09 8.10
CA LEU A 140 -20.13 0.75 9.26
C LEU A 140 -21.06 1.96 9.38
N TYR A 141 -21.47 2.52 8.24
CA TYR A 141 -22.31 3.72 8.15
C TYR A 141 -23.44 3.51 7.15
N PRO A 142 -24.58 2.91 7.57
CA PRO A 142 -25.65 2.54 6.65
C PRO A 142 -26.34 3.72 5.93
N GLU A 143 -26.22 4.92 6.49
CA GLU A 143 -26.84 6.13 5.94
C GLU A 143 -25.94 6.91 4.97
N ILE A 144 -24.73 6.40 4.70
CA ILE A 144 -23.75 7.02 3.79
C ILE A 144 -24.04 6.67 2.33
N LYS A 145 -23.65 7.53 1.40
CA LYS A 145 -23.64 7.24 -0.04
C LYS A 145 -22.20 6.95 -0.48
N ALA A 146 -21.82 5.67 -0.49
CA ALA A 146 -20.50 5.24 -0.95
C ALA A 146 -20.51 5.01 -2.47
N GLU A 147 -19.67 5.75 -3.22
CA GLU A 147 -19.57 5.64 -4.67
C GLU A 147 -18.18 5.22 -5.12
N ILE A 148 -18.09 4.21 -5.99
CA ILE A 148 -16.82 3.72 -6.53
C ILE A 148 -16.31 4.69 -7.59
N HIS A 149 -15.02 4.99 -7.53
CA HIS A 149 -14.29 5.77 -8.53
C HIS A 149 -12.89 5.16 -8.79
N ASP A 150 -12.31 5.52 -9.91
CA ASP A 150 -10.95 5.13 -10.33
C ASP A 150 -9.94 6.29 -10.30
N LEU A 151 -10.30 7.39 -9.62
CA LEU A 151 -9.46 8.58 -9.50
C LEU A 151 -8.17 8.28 -8.75
N LEU A 152 -7.07 8.83 -9.23
CA LEU A 152 -5.81 8.87 -8.51
C LEU A 152 -5.91 9.78 -7.28
N PRO A 153 -5.03 9.64 -6.28
CA PRO A 153 -5.16 10.37 -5.02
C PRO A 153 -5.29 11.89 -5.16
N LEU A 154 -4.54 12.52 -6.05
CA LEU A 154 -4.64 13.97 -6.30
C LEU A 154 -5.94 14.36 -6.99
N GLU A 155 -6.41 13.55 -7.94
CA GLU A 155 -7.70 13.74 -8.59
C GLU A 155 -8.86 13.59 -7.59
N GLY A 156 -8.74 12.66 -6.65
CA GLY A 156 -9.69 12.51 -5.54
C GLY A 156 -9.75 13.75 -4.63
N ILE A 157 -8.61 14.40 -4.38
CA ILE A 157 -8.57 15.69 -3.65
C ILE A 157 -9.30 16.78 -4.44
N GLU A 158 -9.05 16.88 -5.74
CA GLU A 158 -9.73 17.85 -6.60
C GLU A 158 -11.24 17.59 -6.67
N ALA A 159 -11.65 16.34 -6.78
CA ALA A 159 -13.05 15.94 -6.76
C ALA A 159 -13.77 16.36 -5.46
N MET A 160 -13.09 16.25 -4.30
CA MET A 160 -13.62 16.74 -3.03
C MET A 160 -13.67 18.28 -2.98
N ARG A 161 -12.65 18.97 -3.48
CA ARG A 161 -12.63 20.45 -3.54
C ARG A 161 -13.73 21.01 -4.44
N ASN A 162 -14.04 20.31 -5.52
CA ASN A 162 -15.07 20.68 -6.49
C ASN A 162 -16.49 20.21 -6.10
N GLY A 163 -16.66 19.57 -4.93
CA GLY A 163 -17.95 19.11 -4.43
C GLY A 163 -18.52 17.89 -5.19
N GLN A 164 -17.70 17.17 -5.94
CA GLN A 164 -18.10 15.89 -6.57
C GLN A 164 -18.32 14.81 -5.51
N PHE A 165 -17.49 14.82 -4.46
CA PHE A 165 -17.61 14.02 -3.25
C PHE A 165 -17.50 14.90 -2.02
N ASP A 166 -18.24 14.57 -0.96
CA ASP A 166 -18.09 15.20 0.36
C ASP A 166 -16.84 14.71 1.08
N GLY A 167 -16.34 13.54 0.72
CA GLY A 167 -15.14 12.93 1.25
C GLY A 167 -14.66 11.74 0.43
N SER A 168 -13.55 11.15 0.84
CA SER A 168 -13.02 9.95 0.22
C SER A 168 -12.37 9.01 1.24
N ILE A 169 -12.34 7.72 0.91
CA ILE A 169 -11.54 6.74 1.63
C ILE A 169 -10.16 6.69 1.00
N MET A 170 -9.14 7.00 1.80
CA MET A 170 -7.73 6.95 1.40
C MET A 170 -6.93 6.08 2.37
N THR A 171 -5.72 5.67 1.97
CA THR A 171 -4.80 5.03 2.92
C THR A 171 -4.09 6.10 3.75
N THR A 172 -3.72 5.78 5.00
CA THR A 172 -2.92 6.68 5.83
C THR A 172 -1.57 7.02 5.18
N VAL A 173 -0.98 6.11 4.41
CA VAL A 173 0.23 6.39 3.62
C VAL A 173 -0.04 7.47 2.57
N THR A 174 -1.18 7.40 1.89
CA THR A 174 -1.57 8.43 0.90
C THR A 174 -1.65 9.82 1.54
N THR A 175 -2.29 9.95 2.70
CA THR A 175 -2.40 11.26 3.38
C THR A 175 -1.03 11.81 3.82
N LYS A 176 -0.10 10.94 4.22
CA LYS A 176 1.29 11.32 4.55
C LYS A 176 2.06 11.79 3.30
N VAL A 177 2.02 11.01 2.22
CA VAL A 177 2.73 11.35 0.96
C VAL A 177 2.20 12.66 0.36
N LEU A 178 0.91 12.93 0.51
CA LEU A 178 0.29 14.19 0.08
C LEU A 178 0.49 15.34 1.08
N ALA A 179 1.17 15.10 2.20
CA ALA A 179 1.36 16.06 3.28
C ALA A 179 0.06 16.78 3.68
N MET A 180 -1.03 16.02 3.79
CA MET A 180 -2.36 16.58 4.11
C MET A 180 -2.37 17.15 5.52
N ARG A 181 -2.78 18.41 5.65
CA ARG A 181 -2.76 19.17 6.89
C ARG A 181 -4.10 19.08 7.61
N GLU A 182 -4.08 18.98 8.93
CA GLU A 182 -5.29 18.86 9.76
C GLU A 182 -6.14 20.14 9.80
N ASP A 183 -5.58 21.31 9.48
CA ASP A 183 -6.33 22.55 9.37
C ASP A 183 -7.20 22.63 8.10
N GLU A 184 -6.82 21.91 7.04
CA GLU A 184 -7.56 21.82 5.78
C GLU A 184 -8.45 20.56 5.71
N TRP A 185 -8.03 19.48 6.35
CA TRP A 185 -8.62 18.17 6.23
C TRP A 185 -8.96 17.54 7.58
N PHE A 186 -10.13 16.94 7.68
CA PHE A 186 -10.46 16.00 8.74
C PHE A 186 -10.04 14.60 8.29
N ILE A 187 -9.15 13.95 9.05
CA ILE A 187 -8.62 12.63 8.74
C ILE A 187 -8.91 11.71 9.93
N ARG A 188 -9.73 10.68 9.70
CA ARG A 188 -10.09 9.70 10.72
C ARG A 188 -9.71 8.29 10.27
N PRO A 189 -8.61 7.70 10.81
CA PRO A 189 -8.26 6.32 10.53
C PRO A 189 -9.29 5.35 11.10
N PHE A 190 -9.62 4.30 10.32
CA PHE A 190 -10.45 3.20 10.78
C PHE A 190 -9.62 2.15 11.54
N ASN A 191 -10.28 1.40 12.41
CA ASN A 191 -9.67 0.21 12.97
C ASN A 191 -9.49 -0.85 11.86
N ALA A 192 -8.26 -1.36 11.67
CA ALA A 192 -7.94 -2.33 10.62
C ALA A 192 -8.69 -3.67 10.75
N ARG A 193 -9.28 -3.96 11.93
CA ARG A 193 -10.13 -5.13 12.16
C ARG A 193 -11.57 -4.93 11.70
N GLU A 194 -12.03 -3.68 11.72
CA GLU A 194 -13.39 -3.30 11.31
C GLU A 194 -13.45 -2.95 9.83
N PHE A 195 -12.42 -2.22 9.37
CA PHE A 195 -12.22 -1.89 7.96
C PHE A 195 -10.92 -2.56 7.50
N VAL A 196 -11.04 -3.78 6.97
CA VAL A 196 -9.89 -4.60 6.58
C VAL A 196 -9.14 -3.92 5.45
N PRO A 197 -7.80 -3.70 5.59
CA PRO A 197 -6.98 -3.11 4.55
C PRO A 197 -6.86 -4.00 3.30
N GLU A 198 -6.47 -3.39 2.18
CA GLU A 198 -6.16 -4.15 0.96
C GLU A 198 -4.87 -4.97 1.12
N ALA A 199 -4.79 -6.10 0.40
CA ALA A 199 -3.61 -6.98 0.43
C ALA A 199 -2.33 -6.23 0.01
N GLY A 200 -1.33 -6.20 0.88
CA GLY A 200 -0.07 -5.47 0.66
C GLY A 200 -0.13 -3.97 0.98
N GLN A 201 -1.22 -3.47 1.56
CA GLN A 201 -1.34 -2.05 1.94
C GLN A 201 -0.27 -1.63 2.95
N GLY A 202 0.23 -0.40 2.80
CA GLY A 202 1.27 0.18 3.65
C GLY A 202 2.69 -0.30 3.31
N VAL A 203 2.89 -0.98 2.17
CA VAL A 203 4.19 -1.50 1.75
C VAL A 203 4.56 -0.94 0.38
N ALA A 204 5.73 -0.31 0.30
CA ALA A 204 6.37 0.00 -0.96
C ALA A 204 7.16 -1.23 -1.45
N CYS A 205 7.04 -1.54 -2.73
CA CYS A 205 7.81 -2.59 -3.37
C CYS A 205 8.68 -2.03 -4.49
N LEU A 206 9.88 -2.59 -4.62
CA LEU A 206 10.84 -2.26 -5.66
C LEU A 206 10.84 -3.39 -6.68
N VAL A 207 10.25 -3.12 -7.84
CA VAL A 207 10.24 -4.05 -8.97
C VAL A 207 11.53 -3.87 -9.77
N ALA A 208 12.20 -4.96 -10.11
CA ALA A 208 13.40 -4.99 -10.92
C ALA A 208 13.27 -6.03 -12.05
N ALA A 209 14.15 -5.96 -13.04
CA ALA A 209 14.27 -7.03 -14.02
C ALA A 209 14.80 -8.32 -13.35
N THR A 210 14.27 -9.47 -13.79
CA THR A 210 14.59 -10.78 -13.18
C THR A 210 16.07 -11.14 -13.36
N ASP A 211 16.68 -10.71 -14.45
CA ASP A 211 18.07 -10.95 -14.82
C ASP A 211 19.05 -9.89 -14.28
N ASP A 212 18.57 -8.73 -13.77
CA ASP A 212 19.43 -7.75 -13.08
C ASP A 212 19.84 -8.24 -11.69
N LEU A 213 20.76 -9.21 -11.66
CA LEU A 213 21.25 -9.81 -10.42
C LEU A 213 22.00 -8.82 -9.53
N ALA A 214 22.64 -7.79 -10.11
CA ALA A 214 23.40 -6.79 -9.36
C ALA A 214 22.45 -5.92 -8.52
N THR A 215 21.43 -5.33 -9.15
CA THR A 215 20.39 -4.56 -8.47
C THR A 215 19.66 -5.41 -7.43
N ARG A 216 19.28 -6.64 -7.76
CA ARG A 216 18.58 -7.54 -6.84
C ARG A 216 19.41 -7.91 -5.62
N ARG A 217 20.75 -8.09 -5.76
CA ARG A 217 21.66 -8.33 -4.62
C ARG A 217 21.76 -7.10 -3.73
N LEU A 218 21.91 -5.91 -4.31
CA LEU A 218 21.94 -4.66 -3.56
C LEU A 218 20.64 -4.48 -2.76
N LEU A 219 19.47 -4.67 -3.38
CA LEU A 219 18.18 -4.47 -2.74
C LEU A 219 17.85 -5.50 -1.65
N LYS A 220 18.57 -6.63 -1.55
CA LYS A 220 18.44 -7.56 -0.41
C LYS A 220 18.79 -6.89 0.93
N THR A 221 19.60 -5.85 0.93
CA THR A 221 20.00 -5.12 2.14
C THR A 221 18.83 -4.32 2.76
N VAL A 222 17.88 -3.91 1.92
CA VAL A 222 16.70 -3.12 2.32
C VAL A 222 15.41 -3.95 2.32
N HIS A 223 15.48 -5.23 1.96
CA HIS A 223 14.31 -6.11 1.90
C HIS A 223 13.85 -6.55 3.28
N ASN A 224 12.58 -6.24 3.61
CA ASN A 224 11.96 -6.65 4.86
C ASN A 224 11.31 -8.05 4.73
N ARG A 225 11.96 -9.07 5.32
CA ARG A 225 11.52 -10.47 5.25
C ARG A 225 10.25 -10.72 6.05
N ASP A 226 10.07 -10.08 7.20
CA ASP A 226 8.88 -10.27 8.04
C ASP A 226 7.65 -9.71 7.33
N VAL A 227 7.79 -8.54 6.69
CA VAL A 227 6.74 -7.98 5.83
C VAL A 227 6.45 -8.89 4.65
N ALA A 228 7.47 -9.45 4.00
CA ALA A 228 7.27 -10.38 2.88
C ALA A 228 6.46 -11.61 3.31
N MET A 229 6.73 -12.15 4.50
CA MET A 229 6.03 -13.33 5.02
C MET A 229 4.53 -13.07 5.18
N VAL A 230 4.14 -11.98 5.82
CA VAL A 230 2.72 -11.67 6.06
C VAL A 230 2.01 -11.22 4.79
N THR A 231 2.66 -10.42 3.94
CA THR A 231 2.06 -9.95 2.68
C THR A 231 1.95 -11.05 1.63
N ASN A 232 2.77 -12.09 1.68
CA ASN A 232 2.61 -13.27 0.83
C ASN A 232 1.29 -14.00 1.13
N VAL A 233 0.89 -14.13 2.40
CA VAL A 233 -0.42 -14.71 2.77
C VAL A 233 -1.56 -13.87 2.19
N GLU A 234 -1.48 -12.54 2.35
CA GLU A 234 -2.48 -11.60 1.83
C GLU A 234 -2.61 -11.71 0.31
N ARG A 235 -1.48 -11.67 -0.41
CA ARG A 235 -1.43 -11.76 -1.87
C ARG A 235 -1.84 -13.14 -2.39
N THR A 236 -1.55 -14.21 -1.63
CA THR A 236 -2.05 -15.56 -1.96
C THR A 236 -3.57 -15.58 -1.96
N LEU A 237 -4.21 -15.00 -0.93
CA LEU A 237 -5.67 -14.89 -0.91
C LEU A 237 -6.18 -14.02 -2.07
N LYS A 238 -5.57 -12.85 -2.32
CA LYS A 238 -5.93 -11.97 -3.44
C LYS A 238 -5.87 -12.71 -4.78
N LYS A 239 -4.83 -13.50 -5.02
CA LYS A 239 -4.68 -14.35 -6.21
C LYS A 239 -5.82 -15.35 -6.34
N MET A 240 -6.27 -15.96 -5.24
CA MET A 240 -7.38 -16.92 -5.24
C MET A 240 -8.73 -16.30 -5.58
N PHE A 241 -8.85 -14.96 -5.52
CA PHE A 241 -9.99 -14.14 -5.92
C PHE A 241 -9.74 -13.42 -7.26
N ASN A 242 -8.75 -13.86 -8.04
CA ASN A 242 -8.39 -13.27 -9.35
C ASN A 242 -8.10 -11.76 -9.27
N ASP A 243 -7.40 -11.33 -8.21
CA ASP A 243 -7.05 -9.94 -7.90
C ASP A 243 -8.24 -8.98 -7.70
N ARG A 244 -9.44 -9.50 -7.43
CA ARG A 244 -10.67 -8.70 -7.37
C ARG A 244 -11.30 -8.75 -5.98
N ASP A 245 -11.98 -7.65 -5.63
CA ASP A 245 -12.98 -7.54 -4.57
C ASP A 245 -12.65 -8.24 -3.25
N ILE A 246 -11.38 -8.18 -2.85
CA ILE A 246 -10.85 -8.78 -1.63
C ILE A 246 -9.96 -7.79 -0.88
N ALA A 247 -10.22 -7.65 0.40
CA ALA A 247 -9.32 -7.04 1.36
C ALA A 247 -8.69 -8.13 2.23
N ALA A 248 -7.41 -7.99 2.55
CA ALA A 248 -6.68 -9.00 3.34
C ALA A 248 -5.54 -8.35 4.11
N HIS A 249 -5.47 -8.64 5.40
CA HIS A 249 -4.42 -8.14 6.28
C HIS A 249 -3.95 -9.22 7.23
N CYS A 250 -2.65 -9.48 7.23
CA CYS A 250 -1.97 -10.41 8.11
C CYS A 250 -0.98 -9.66 9.00
N GLU A 251 -1.03 -9.90 10.29
CA GLU A 251 -0.06 -9.39 11.26
C GLU A 251 0.51 -10.54 12.08
N ARG A 252 1.77 -10.41 12.52
CA ARG A 252 2.41 -11.33 13.44
C ARG A 252 2.53 -10.67 14.81
N ASP A 253 2.02 -11.32 15.86
CA ASP A 253 2.13 -10.81 17.22
C ASP A 253 3.51 -11.08 17.84
N LYS A 254 3.74 -10.53 19.04
CA LYS A 254 5.00 -10.72 19.78
C LYS A 254 5.23 -12.16 20.23
N MET A 255 4.19 -12.98 20.27
CA MET A 255 4.25 -14.41 20.62
C MET A 255 4.53 -15.29 19.40
N GLY A 256 4.57 -14.69 18.21
CA GLY A 256 4.84 -15.37 16.95
C GLY A 256 3.60 -15.87 16.21
N ASN A 257 2.39 -15.64 16.73
CA ASN A 257 1.17 -16.05 16.06
C ASN A 257 0.80 -15.06 14.95
N TYR A 258 0.17 -15.59 13.90
CA TYR A 258 -0.34 -14.83 12.77
C TYR A 258 -1.84 -14.61 12.93
N HIS A 259 -2.24 -13.35 12.86
CA HIS A 259 -3.64 -12.93 12.87
C HIS A 259 -3.98 -12.45 11.47
N PHE A 260 -4.93 -13.11 10.85
CA PHE A 260 -5.33 -12.85 9.48
C PHE A 260 -6.78 -12.42 9.42
N SER A 261 -7.03 -11.20 8.94
CA SER A 261 -8.36 -10.65 8.67
C SER A 261 -8.55 -10.54 7.17
N ALA A 262 -9.71 -10.97 6.67
CA ALA A 262 -10.06 -10.79 5.28
C ALA A 262 -11.53 -10.38 5.14
N ALA A 263 -11.82 -9.63 4.07
CA ALA A 263 -13.16 -9.22 3.69
C ALA A 263 -13.33 -9.35 2.17
N ALA A 264 -14.47 -9.85 1.72
CA ALA A 264 -14.79 -9.99 0.31
C ALA A 264 -16.27 -9.69 0.06
N VAL A 265 -16.61 -9.28 -1.16
CA VAL A 265 -17.98 -9.25 -1.64
C VAL A 265 -18.27 -10.57 -2.36
N VAL A 266 -19.11 -11.40 -1.76
CA VAL A 266 -19.49 -12.72 -2.28
C VAL A 266 -21.00 -12.74 -2.50
N ASN A 267 -21.44 -13.00 -3.72
CA ASN A 267 -22.85 -12.97 -4.11
C ASN A 267 -23.57 -11.66 -3.70
N GLY A 268 -22.88 -10.52 -3.86
CA GLY A 268 -23.39 -9.20 -3.51
C GLY A 268 -23.40 -8.86 -2.01
N ALA A 269 -22.95 -9.75 -1.15
CA ALA A 269 -22.90 -9.55 0.30
C ALA A 269 -21.47 -9.45 0.83
N LEU A 270 -21.23 -8.53 1.78
CA LEU A 270 -19.96 -8.43 2.48
C LEU A 270 -19.78 -9.65 3.40
N ARG A 271 -18.70 -10.38 3.19
CA ARG A 271 -18.23 -11.46 4.06
C ARG A 271 -16.95 -11.06 4.74
N LYS A 272 -16.83 -11.37 6.02
CA LYS A 272 -15.58 -11.11 6.80
C LYS A 272 -15.18 -12.36 7.54
N VAL A 273 -13.87 -12.59 7.63
CA VAL A 273 -13.27 -13.68 8.41
C VAL A 273 -12.08 -13.18 9.19
N ARG A 274 -11.88 -13.74 10.38
CA ARG A 274 -10.66 -13.56 11.17
C ARG A 274 -10.17 -14.91 11.66
N LEU A 275 -8.89 -15.19 11.39
CA LEU A 275 -8.23 -16.43 11.76
C LEU A 275 -6.96 -16.11 12.55
N SER A 276 -6.58 -17.00 13.48
CA SER A 276 -5.32 -16.90 14.19
C SER A 276 -4.65 -18.27 14.19
N ARG A 277 -3.34 -18.31 13.84
CA ARG A 277 -2.54 -19.55 13.77
C ARG A 277 -1.09 -19.28 14.15
N SER A 278 -0.38 -20.32 14.55
CA SER A 278 1.07 -20.27 14.80
C SER A 278 1.92 -20.32 13.51
N THR A 279 1.30 -20.56 12.35
CA THR A 279 1.98 -20.66 11.06
C THR A 279 1.17 -19.98 9.96
N THR A 280 1.84 -19.55 8.89
CA THR A 280 1.21 -19.00 7.69
C THR A 280 0.69 -20.08 6.72
N ILE A 281 1.09 -21.35 6.93
CA ILE A 281 0.75 -22.47 6.02
C ILE A 281 -0.77 -22.72 6.04
N GLY A 282 -1.39 -22.73 4.86
CA GLY A 282 -2.82 -22.96 4.68
C GLY A 282 -3.73 -21.86 5.23
N LEU A 283 -3.18 -20.71 5.63
CA LEU A 283 -3.95 -19.63 6.24
C LEU A 283 -4.84 -18.93 5.19
N ALA A 284 -4.31 -18.67 4.00
CA ALA A 284 -5.06 -18.07 2.89
C ALA A 284 -6.18 -19.00 2.39
N GLU A 285 -5.91 -20.30 2.24
CA GLU A 285 -6.86 -21.34 1.84
C GLU A 285 -8.01 -21.44 2.84
N SER A 286 -7.69 -21.44 4.13
CA SER A 286 -8.69 -21.47 5.20
C SER A 286 -9.57 -20.23 5.19
N ALA A 287 -8.97 -19.05 4.95
CA ALA A 287 -9.72 -17.81 4.84
C ALA A 287 -10.66 -17.83 3.62
N LYS A 288 -10.19 -18.30 2.46
CA LYS A 288 -11.02 -18.48 1.27
C LYS A 288 -12.21 -19.37 1.56
N THR A 289 -11.97 -20.54 2.15
CA THR A 289 -13.03 -21.50 2.50
C THR A 289 -14.07 -20.86 3.42
N ALA A 290 -13.63 -20.11 4.43
CA ALA A 290 -14.53 -19.46 5.38
C ALA A 290 -15.33 -18.31 4.74
N LEU A 291 -14.73 -17.53 3.82
CA LEU A 291 -15.41 -16.45 3.09
C LEU A 291 -16.47 -16.99 2.12
N LEU A 292 -16.23 -18.16 1.49
CA LEU A 292 -17.12 -18.76 0.51
C LEU A 292 -18.17 -19.71 1.13
N LYS A 293 -18.06 -20.03 2.42
CA LYS A 293 -19.01 -20.91 3.10
C LYS A 293 -20.38 -20.28 3.09
N GLU A 294 -21.36 -20.98 2.55
CA GLU A 294 -22.77 -20.64 2.67
C GLU A 294 -23.22 -20.82 4.12
N ASN A 295 -23.96 -19.84 4.65
CA ASN A 295 -24.56 -19.91 5.98
C ASN A 295 -25.86 -20.71 5.91
#